data_7523b66142f5fb61d4e45a1d189adf0b
#
_entry.id   7523b66142f5fb61d4e45a1d189adf0b
#
_cell.length_a   1.000
_cell.length_b   1.000
_cell.length_c   1.000
_cell.angle_alpha   90.00
_cell.angle_beta   90.00
_cell.angle_gamma   90.00
#
_symmetry.space_group_name_H-M   'P 1'
#
loop_
_entity.id
_entity.type
_entity.pdbx_description
1 polymer ?
#
loop_
_entity_poly.entity_id
_entity_poly.type
_entity_poly.pdbx_seq_one_letter_code
_entity_poly.pdbx_strand_id
1 'polypeptide(L)'
;SSWTMYDRHLYPGGGVRLHMLRKMIGDDCFWSGVREYVKRFAQKVVETSDFRRILEDHSGKSLVQFFDQWFHSPGYPILKATFSYDSEKREGSFEIEQTQENKEKGIPLFDLPLELGWISRGMRHTEKIHLNRKKKSFRYSMDEPEQIRIDPSSKTVHKLSFNPGDGLLRKQLTEAKDVVGRILAANELAATGKAKNIETIRNAYPSEPFWGVRIRWAEALAKAATSPAIEALVEIVKTE
;
A
#
# COMPACT_ATOMS: atom_id res chain seq x y z
N SER A 1 -10.26 5.36 -29.59
CA SER A 1 -11.68 5.62 -29.34
C SER A 1 -11.81 6.29 -27.97
N SER A 2 -12.82 7.15 -27.77
CA SER A 2 -13.07 7.82 -26.49
C SER A 2 -13.23 6.85 -25.30
N TRP A 3 -13.63 5.61 -25.53
CA TRP A 3 -13.75 4.58 -24.53
C TRP A 3 -12.39 4.13 -23.93
N THR A 4 -11.28 4.29 -24.64
CA THR A 4 -9.95 3.95 -24.11
C THR A 4 -9.46 4.96 -23.06
N MET A 5 -10.10 6.10 -22.91
CA MET A 5 -9.82 7.09 -21.87
C MET A 5 -10.41 6.70 -20.50
N TYR A 6 -11.41 5.79 -20.48
CA TYR A 6 -12.05 5.30 -19.25
C TYR A 6 -11.34 4.06 -18.70
N ASP A 7 -10.04 4.14 -18.56
CA ASP A 7 -9.23 3.08 -18.00
C ASP A 7 -9.13 3.14 -16.46
N ARG A 8 -8.29 2.26 -15.89
CA ARG A 8 -8.06 2.21 -14.45
C ARG A 8 -7.37 3.47 -13.88
N HIS A 9 -6.77 4.31 -14.73
CA HIS A 9 -6.14 5.55 -14.27
C HIS A 9 -7.19 6.62 -13.95
N LEU A 10 -8.31 6.65 -14.66
CA LEU A 10 -9.33 7.66 -14.47
C LEU A 10 -10.07 7.47 -13.14
N TYR A 11 -10.91 6.43 -13.02
CA TYR A 11 -11.73 6.25 -11.82
C TYR A 11 -10.96 5.69 -10.62
N PRO A 12 -10.37 4.48 -10.68
CA PRO A 12 -9.63 3.95 -9.55
C PRO A 12 -8.41 4.82 -9.20
N GLY A 13 -7.67 5.27 -10.21
CA GLY A 13 -6.50 6.12 -10.00
C GLY A 13 -6.85 7.50 -9.46
N GLY A 14 -7.92 8.13 -9.94
CA GLY A 14 -8.44 9.39 -9.38
C GLY A 14 -8.92 9.21 -7.95
N GLY A 15 -9.72 8.18 -7.69
CA GLY A 15 -10.25 7.89 -6.36
C GLY A 15 -9.16 7.68 -5.31
N VAL A 16 -8.10 6.96 -5.66
CA VAL A 16 -6.97 6.74 -4.74
C VAL A 16 -6.20 8.04 -4.47
N ARG A 17 -5.97 8.89 -5.49
CA ARG A 17 -5.33 10.20 -5.30
C ARG A 17 -6.17 11.12 -4.41
N LEU A 18 -7.49 11.14 -4.58
CA LEU A 18 -8.40 11.86 -3.68
C LEU A 18 -8.37 11.31 -2.26
N HIS A 19 -8.26 9.98 -2.09
CA HIS A 19 -8.08 9.37 -0.77
C HIS A 19 -6.78 9.84 -0.10
N MET A 20 -5.66 9.86 -0.83
CA MET A 20 -4.39 10.37 -0.33
C MET A 20 -4.51 11.83 0.11
N LEU A 21 -5.12 12.67 -0.72
CA LEU A 21 -5.35 14.08 -0.45
C LEU A 21 -6.21 14.27 0.80
N ARG A 22 -7.32 13.51 0.92
CA ARG A 22 -8.16 13.49 2.11
C ARG A 22 -7.37 13.13 3.38
N LYS A 23 -6.47 12.11 3.30
CA LYS A 23 -5.62 11.73 4.44
C LYS A 23 -4.58 12.79 4.79
N MET A 24 -4.13 13.57 3.82
CA MET A 24 -3.15 14.64 4.00
C MET A 24 -3.74 15.89 4.65
N ILE A 25 -4.95 16.31 4.25
CA ILE A 25 -5.59 17.54 4.75
C ILE A 25 -6.62 17.29 5.86
N GLY A 26 -7.03 16.05 6.07
CA GLY A 26 -8.05 15.66 7.05
C GLY A 26 -9.47 15.65 6.48
N ASP A 27 -10.34 14.89 7.13
CA ASP A 27 -11.71 14.64 6.66
C ASP A 27 -12.56 15.92 6.62
N ASP A 28 -12.47 16.76 7.65
CA ASP A 28 -13.29 17.98 7.74
C ASP A 28 -12.94 18.98 6.64
N CYS A 29 -11.65 19.27 6.43
CA CYS A 29 -11.19 20.15 5.36
C CYS A 29 -11.53 19.58 3.98
N PHE A 30 -11.34 18.27 3.78
CA PHE A 30 -11.63 17.64 2.50
C PHE A 30 -13.10 17.72 2.15
N TRP A 31 -13.99 17.31 3.05
CA TRP A 31 -15.43 17.28 2.75
C TRP A 31 -16.07 18.65 2.71
N SER A 32 -15.58 19.62 3.50
CA SER A 32 -16.05 21.01 3.39
C SER A 32 -15.63 21.63 2.04
N GLY A 33 -14.38 21.40 1.63
CA GLY A 33 -13.90 21.85 0.33
C GLY A 33 -14.62 21.21 -0.84
N VAL A 34 -14.91 19.89 -0.78
CA VAL A 34 -15.70 19.21 -1.83
C VAL A 34 -17.11 19.80 -1.94
N ARG A 35 -17.79 20.05 -0.80
CA ARG A 35 -19.12 20.69 -0.81
C ARG A 35 -19.08 22.10 -1.41
N GLU A 36 -18.08 22.91 -1.06
CA GLU A 36 -17.91 24.22 -1.64
C GLU A 36 -17.62 24.15 -3.13
N TYR A 37 -16.73 23.27 -3.57
CA TYR A 37 -16.43 23.07 -4.97
C TYR A 37 -17.68 22.76 -5.80
N VAL A 38 -18.50 21.80 -5.37
CA VAL A 38 -19.73 21.42 -6.05
C VAL A 38 -20.72 22.59 -6.10
N LYS A 39 -20.88 23.33 -5.00
CA LYS A 39 -21.78 24.49 -4.92
C LYS A 39 -21.32 25.65 -5.84
N ARG A 40 -20.03 25.97 -5.79
CA ARG A 40 -19.44 27.12 -6.49
C ARG A 40 -19.37 26.94 -8.00
N PHE A 41 -19.11 25.69 -8.42
CA PHE A 41 -18.90 25.36 -9.82
C PHE A 41 -20.02 24.53 -10.45
N ALA A 42 -21.18 24.43 -9.81
CA ALA A 42 -22.34 23.76 -10.39
C ALA A 42 -22.63 24.28 -11.79
N GLN A 43 -22.72 23.38 -12.77
CA GLN A 43 -23.00 23.66 -14.18
C GLN A 43 -21.97 24.58 -14.87
N LYS A 44 -20.75 24.66 -14.34
CA LYS A 44 -19.65 25.42 -14.94
C LYS A 44 -18.57 24.49 -15.48
N VAL A 45 -17.81 25.00 -16.42
CA VAL A 45 -16.55 24.36 -16.83
C VAL A 45 -15.52 24.61 -15.74
N VAL A 46 -14.77 23.57 -15.40
CA VAL A 46 -13.78 23.59 -14.31
C VAL A 46 -12.47 22.96 -14.73
N GLU A 47 -11.41 23.37 -14.05
CA GLU A 47 -10.09 22.77 -14.17
C GLU A 47 -9.61 22.18 -12.82
N THR A 48 -8.60 21.34 -12.88
CA THR A 48 -7.98 20.73 -11.69
C THR A 48 -7.51 21.81 -10.69
N SER A 49 -7.04 22.95 -11.19
CA SER A 49 -6.61 24.09 -10.38
C SER A 49 -7.72 24.73 -9.55
N ASP A 50 -8.96 24.70 -10.01
CA ASP A 50 -10.10 25.23 -9.27
C ASP A 50 -10.39 24.39 -8.04
N PHE A 51 -10.35 23.07 -8.19
CA PHE A 51 -10.49 22.14 -7.07
C PHE A 51 -9.35 22.28 -6.07
N ARG A 52 -8.11 22.35 -6.55
CA ARG A 52 -6.93 22.55 -5.72
C ARG A 52 -7.03 23.78 -4.85
N ARG A 53 -7.37 24.96 -5.44
CA ARG A 53 -7.45 26.23 -4.71
C ARG A 53 -8.49 26.17 -3.58
N ILE A 54 -9.66 25.60 -3.83
CA ILE A 54 -10.66 25.44 -2.77
C ILE A 54 -10.14 24.59 -1.62
N LEU A 55 -9.47 23.48 -1.90
CA LEU A 55 -8.90 22.65 -0.85
C LEU A 55 -7.74 23.34 -0.12
N GLU A 56 -6.96 24.18 -0.79
CA GLU A 56 -5.94 25.03 -0.17
C GLU A 56 -6.59 26.05 0.78
N ASP A 57 -7.68 26.70 0.37
CA ASP A 57 -8.42 27.66 1.19
C ASP A 57 -8.98 27.00 2.46
N HIS A 58 -9.52 25.78 2.36
CA HIS A 58 -10.08 25.05 3.49
C HIS A 58 -9.02 24.43 4.43
N SER A 59 -7.88 24.04 3.89
CA SER A 59 -6.84 23.36 4.67
C SER A 59 -5.74 24.27 5.19
N GLY A 60 -5.61 25.49 4.64
CA GLY A 60 -4.50 26.40 4.92
C GLY A 60 -3.14 25.86 4.44
N LYS A 61 -3.11 24.84 3.58
CA LYS A 61 -1.88 24.20 3.09
C LYS A 61 -1.74 24.41 1.59
N SER A 62 -0.52 24.67 1.12
CA SER A 62 -0.23 24.59 -0.31
C SER A 62 -0.31 23.14 -0.79
N LEU A 63 -1.07 22.90 -1.84
CA LEU A 63 -1.25 21.59 -2.47
C LEU A 63 -0.60 21.51 -3.86
N VAL A 64 0.12 22.55 -4.27
CA VAL A 64 0.79 22.64 -5.58
C VAL A 64 1.65 21.41 -5.82
N GLN A 65 2.58 21.10 -4.89
CA GLN A 65 3.48 19.95 -5.04
C GLN A 65 2.73 18.62 -5.12
N PHE A 66 1.64 18.46 -4.36
CA PHE A 66 0.82 17.25 -4.43
C PHE A 66 0.21 17.07 -5.82
N PHE A 67 -0.38 18.15 -6.37
CA PHE A 67 -1.01 18.09 -7.69
C PHE A 67 0.02 17.90 -8.80
N ASP A 68 1.15 18.58 -8.74
CA ASP A 68 2.24 18.41 -9.71
C ASP A 68 2.75 16.97 -9.72
N GLN A 69 2.97 16.39 -8.54
CA GLN A 69 3.46 15.03 -8.42
C GLN A 69 2.45 13.96 -8.83
N TRP A 70 1.17 14.11 -8.45
CA TRP A 70 0.20 13.03 -8.57
C TRP A 70 -0.76 13.17 -9.76
N PHE A 71 -0.91 14.36 -10.32
CA PHE A 71 -1.80 14.62 -11.45
C PHE A 71 -1.06 15.03 -12.73
N HIS A 72 0.10 15.69 -12.61
CA HIS A 72 0.82 16.22 -13.75
C HIS A 72 2.11 15.45 -14.09
N SER A 73 2.67 14.67 -13.15
CA SER A 73 3.85 13.85 -13.41
C SER A 73 3.48 12.43 -13.85
N PRO A 74 4.25 11.83 -14.78
CA PRO A 74 4.02 10.45 -15.20
C PRO A 74 4.49 9.43 -14.15
N GLY A 75 3.92 8.23 -14.22
CA GLY A 75 4.32 7.10 -13.39
C GLY A 75 3.70 7.09 -11.99
N TYR A 76 4.23 6.25 -11.16
CA TYR A 76 3.87 6.08 -9.75
C TYR A 76 5.04 5.43 -8.99
N PRO A 77 5.11 5.55 -7.66
CA PRO A 77 6.20 4.99 -6.88
C PRO A 77 6.25 3.46 -6.95
N ILE A 78 7.43 2.93 -7.24
CA ILE A 78 7.74 1.49 -7.13
C ILE A 78 8.82 1.35 -6.07
N LEU A 79 8.45 0.76 -4.95
CA LEU A 79 9.29 0.63 -3.78
C LEU A 79 9.82 -0.80 -3.64
N LYS A 80 11.12 -0.90 -3.40
CA LYS A 80 11.76 -2.12 -2.92
C LYS A 80 12.24 -1.86 -1.50
N ALA A 81 11.87 -2.74 -0.59
CA ALA A 81 12.25 -2.58 0.80
C ALA A 81 12.83 -3.86 1.38
N THR A 82 13.71 -3.70 2.35
CA THR A 82 14.26 -4.77 3.17
C THR A 82 14.13 -4.43 4.66
N PHE A 83 14.10 -5.46 5.48
CA PHE A 83 14.10 -5.36 6.93
C PHE A 83 15.08 -6.37 7.52
N SER A 84 15.77 -5.96 8.57
CA SER A 84 16.58 -6.85 9.40
C SER A 84 16.40 -6.49 10.88
N TYR A 85 16.48 -7.50 11.74
CA TYR A 85 16.42 -7.31 13.19
C TYR A 85 17.70 -7.85 13.83
N ASP A 86 18.33 -7.00 14.64
CA ASP A 86 19.50 -7.34 15.47
C ASP A 86 18.99 -7.56 16.91
N SER A 87 18.98 -8.83 17.33
CA SER A 87 18.48 -9.21 18.65
C SER A 87 19.39 -8.76 19.81
N GLU A 88 20.70 -8.65 19.57
CA GLU A 88 21.65 -8.20 20.59
C GLU A 88 21.50 -6.71 20.88
N LYS A 89 21.32 -5.91 19.82
CA LYS A 89 21.10 -4.47 19.93
C LYS A 89 19.64 -4.08 20.15
N ARG A 90 18.72 -5.04 19.97
CA ARG A 90 17.28 -4.80 19.96
C ARG A 90 16.92 -3.67 18.99
N GLU A 91 17.44 -3.76 17.78
CA GLU A 91 17.31 -2.76 16.74
C GLU A 91 16.73 -3.37 15.45
N GLY A 92 15.68 -2.74 14.93
CA GLY A 92 15.15 -3.02 13.60
C GLY A 92 15.69 -2.00 12.58
N SER A 93 16.18 -2.50 11.46
CA SER A 93 16.70 -1.69 10.36
C SER A 93 15.85 -1.88 9.12
N PHE A 94 15.37 -0.77 8.57
CA PHE A 94 14.62 -0.71 7.32
C PHE A 94 15.45 -0.02 6.26
N GLU A 95 15.42 -0.54 5.04
CA GLU A 95 15.95 0.13 3.87
C GLU A 95 14.88 0.17 2.80
N ILE A 96 14.62 1.36 2.24
CA ILE A 96 13.58 1.56 1.22
C ILE A 96 14.20 2.29 0.03
N GLU A 97 13.95 1.75 -1.16
CA GLU A 97 14.43 2.29 -2.42
C GLU A 97 13.26 2.52 -3.38
N GLN A 98 13.26 3.67 -4.06
CA GLN A 98 12.42 3.98 -5.20
C GLN A 98 13.11 3.49 -6.47
N THR A 99 12.44 2.60 -7.23
CA THR A 99 13.04 1.94 -8.41
C THR A 99 12.42 2.37 -9.73
N GLN A 100 11.40 3.23 -9.72
CA GLN A 100 10.67 3.67 -10.91
C GLN A 100 11.37 4.77 -11.72
N GLU A 101 12.35 5.48 -11.13
CA GLU A 101 12.96 6.62 -11.80
C GLU A 101 13.43 6.28 -13.21
N ASN A 102 12.97 7.04 -14.18
CA ASN A 102 13.36 6.90 -15.58
C ASN A 102 13.40 8.27 -16.25
N LYS A 103 14.60 8.79 -16.43
CA LYS A 103 14.82 10.14 -17.01
C LYS A 103 14.35 10.25 -18.45
N GLU A 104 14.49 9.19 -19.26
CA GLU A 104 14.06 9.18 -20.67
C GLU A 104 12.55 9.30 -20.80
N LYS A 105 11.81 8.68 -19.88
CA LYS A 105 10.35 8.73 -19.81
C LYS A 105 9.81 9.86 -18.94
N GLY A 106 10.68 10.69 -18.38
CA GLY A 106 10.31 11.77 -17.48
C GLY A 106 9.70 11.29 -16.14
N ILE A 107 9.91 10.03 -15.75
CA ILE A 107 9.39 9.49 -14.48
C ILE A 107 10.30 9.91 -13.34
N PRO A 108 9.82 10.74 -12.38
CA PRO A 108 10.65 11.27 -11.31
C PRO A 108 10.78 10.32 -10.11
N LEU A 109 11.66 10.70 -9.19
CA LEU A 109 11.53 10.29 -7.79
C LEU A 109 10.37 11.04 -7.15
N PHE A 110 9.60 10.34 -6.35
CA PHE A 110 8.45 10.89 -5.64
C PHE A 110 8.83 11.32 -4.23
N ASP A 111 8.18 12.35 -3.75
CA ASP A 111 8.23 12.77 -2.35
C ASP A 111 7.09 12.08 -1.58
N LEU A 112 7.45 11.12 -0.73
CA LEU A 112 6.52 10.18 -0.13
C LEU A 112 6.51 10.27 1.39
N PRO A 113 5.44 10.78 2.00
CA PRO A 113 5.16 10.51 3.40
C PRO A 113 4.68 9.06 3.53
N LEU A 114 5.40 8.25 4.27
CA LEU A 114 5.09 6.84 4.52
C LEU A 114 5.01 6.57 6.02
N GLU A 115 4.49 5.40 6.38
CA GLU A 115 4.52 4.89 7.75
C GLU A 115 5.27 3.56 7.78
N LEU A 116 6.12 3.40 8.80
CA LEU A 116 6.66 2.10 9.19
C LEU A 116 5.87 1.60 10.38
N GLY A 117 5.33 0.40 10.30
CA GLY A 117 4.56 -0.20 11.36
C GLY A 117 5.16 -1.53 11.81
N TRP A 118 5.16 -1.77 13.11
CA TRP A 118 5.48 -3.09 13.67
C TRP A 118 4.64 -3.41 14.88
N ILE A 119 4.54 -4.69 15.15
CA ILE A 119 3.97 -5.21 16.39
C ILE A 119 5.09 -5.94 17.13
N SER A 120 5.27 -5.62 18.41
CA SER A 120 6.15 -6.33 19.32
C SER A 120 5.51 -6.40 20.69
N ARG A 121 5.61 -7.57 21.36
CA ARG A 121 4.91 -7.85 22.64
C ARG A 121 3.42 -7.50 22.60
N GLY A 122 2.77 -7.77 21.47
CA GLY A 122 1.35 -7.44 21.26
C GLY A 122 1.03 -5.95 21.10
N MET A 123 2.01 -5.06 21.24
CA MET A 123 1.83 -3.61 21.08
C MET A 123 2.12 -3.16 19.66
N ARG A 124 1.26 -2.28 19.14
CA ARG A 124 1.43 -1.67 17.82
C ARG A 124 2.25 -0.38 17.92
N HIS A 125 3.26 -0.31 17.08
CA HIS A 125 4.10 0.88 16.91
C HIS A 125 3.96 1.40 15.47
N THR A 126 4.04 2.71 15.31
CA THR A 126 3.99 3.33 13.98
C THR A 126 4.88 4.58 13.97
N GLU A 127 5.81 4.62 13.03
CA GLU A 127 6.69 5.75 12.82
C GLU A 127 6.45 6.39 11.46
N LYS A 128 6.31 7.70 11.45
CA LYS A 128 6.17 8.46 10.20
C LYS A 128 7.54 8.72 9.62
N ILE A 129 7.71 8.39 8.37
CA ILE A 129 8.94 8.62 7.63
C ILE A 129 8.68 9.44 6.38
N HIS A 130 9.73 10.03 5.86
CA HIS A 130 9.69 10.80 4.63
C HIS A 130 10.75 10.28 3.65
N LEU A 131 10.31 9.71 2.54
CA LEU A 131 11.15 9.17 1.48
C LEU A 131 11.15 10.13 0.28
N ASN A 132 12.09 11.04 0.24
CA ASN A 132 12.28 12.06 -0.82
C ASN A 132 13.57 11.85 -1.61
N ARG A 133 14.16 10.68 -1.51
CA ARG A 133 15.41 10.29 -2.19
C ARG A 133 15.22 8.91 -2.80
N LYS A 134 16.11 8.55 -3.71
CA LYS A 134 16.11 7.23 -4.33
C LYS A 134 16.17 6.11 -3.29
N LYS A 135 17.00 6.27 -2.26
CA LYS A 135 17.18 5.25 -1.20
C LYS A 135 17.34 5.91 0.16
N LYS A 136 16.73 5.32 1.18
CA LYS A 136 16.83 5.78 2.56
C LYS A 136 16.77 4.62 3.54
N SER A 137 17.56 4.72 4.63
CA SER A 137 17.60 3.73 5.71
C SER A 137 17.08 4.36 6.99
N PHE A 138 16.38 3.55 7.80
CA PHE A 138 15.79 3.94 9.08
C PHE A 138 16.10 2.87 10.11
N ARG A 139 16.37 3.26 11.35
CA ARG A 139 16.68 2.36 12.45
C ARG A 139 15.85 2.74 13.67
N TYR A 140 15.32 1.73 14.34
CA TYR A 140 14.48 1.93 15.53
C TYR A 140 14.83 0.88 16.58
N SER A 141 14.94 1.32 17.81
CA SER A 141 14.98 0.40 18.95
C SER A 141 13.62 -0.31 19.04
N MET A 142 13.62 -1.63 19.07
CA MET A 142 12.42 -2.43 19.16
C MET A 142 12.69 -3.81 19.79
N ASP A 143 11.67 -4.36 20.41
CA ASP A 143 11.68 -5.76 20.79
C ASP A 143 11.50 -6.66 19.55
N GLU A 144 11.74 -7.95 19.70
CA GLU A 144 11.55 -8.90 18.60
C GLU A 144 10.18 -8.70 17.95
N PRO A 145 10.15 -8.41 16.65
CA PRO A 145 8.91 -8.08 15.97
C PRO A 145 8.06 -9.32 15.67
N GLU A 146 6.77 -9.18 15.85
CA GLU A 146 5.74 -10.16 15.46
C GLU A 146 5.18 -9.88 14.08
N GLN A 147 5.11 -8.62 13.70
CA GLN A 147 4.70 -8.16 12.38
C GLN A 147 5.51 -6.92 11.99
N ILE A 148 5.83 -6.80 10.72
CA ILE A 148 6.51 -5.63 10.14
C ILE A 148 5.78 -5.21 8.88
N ARG A 149 5.45 -3.92 8.75
CA ARG A 149 4.73 -3.39 7.59
C ARG A 149 5.26 -2.03 7.15
N ILE A 150 5.21 -1.78 5.87
CA ILE A 150 5.40 -0.47 5.26
C ILE A 150 4.03 0.03 4.82
N ASP A 151 3.72 1.28 5.14
CA ASP A 151 2.43 1.94 4.93
C ASP A 151 1.22 1.08 5.42
N PRO A 152 1.22 0.65 6.70
CA PRO A 152 0.18 -0.23 7.23
C PRO A 152 -1.24 0.33 7.12
N SER A 153 -1.36 1.65 7.01
CA SER A 153 -2.63 2.36 6.87
C SER A 153 -3.02 2.60 5.40
N SER A 154 -2.22 2.15 4.44
CA SER A 154 -2.44 2.29 2.99
C SER A 154 -2.78 3.74 2.59
N LYS A 155 -2.02 4.69 3.11
CA LYS A 155 -2.25 6.13 2.89
C LYS A 155 -1.64 6.65 1.59
N THR A 156 -0.68 5.93 1.03
CA THR A 156 0.08 6.38 -0.14
C THR A 156 0.01 5.34 -1.26
N VAL A 157 -0.23 5.78 -2.47
CA VAL A 157 -0.20 4.90 -3.65
C VAL A 157 1.22 4.51 -3.97
N HIS A 158 1.50 3.22 -3.99
CA HIS A 158 2.78 2.67 -4.42
C HIS A 158 2.63 1.18 -4.77
N LYS A 159 3.56 0.68 -5.56
CA LYS A 159 3.82 -0.75 -5.67
C LYS A 159 4.96 -1.09 -4.72
N LEU A 160 4.78 -2.10 -3.89
CA LEU A 160 5.77 -2.49 -2.89
C LEU A 160 6.24 -3.93 -3.14
N SER A 161 7.55 -4.14 -3.13
CA SER A 161 8.20 -5.44 -3.00
C SER A 161 8.89 -5.49 -1.63
N PHE A 162 8.31 -6.25 -0.72
CA PHE A 162 8.78 -6.31 0.66
C PHE A 162 8.51 -7.65 1.31
N ASN A 163 9.57 -8.39 1.61
CA ASN A 163 9.49 -9.61 2.38
C ASN A 163 10.33 -9.47 3.67
N PRO A 164 9.70 -9.25 4.83
CA PRO A 164 10.38 -9.13 6.11
C PRO A 164 10.85 -10.48 6.68
N GLY A 165 10.53 -11.57 6.00
CA GLY A 165 10.81 -12.93 6.40
C GLY A 165 9.55 -13.81 6.49
N ASP A 166 9.67 -15.06 6.06
CA ASP A 166 8.52 -15.97 5.96
C ASP A 166 7.80 -16.16 7.31
N GLY A 167 8.53 -16.14 8.43
CA GLY A 167 7.95 -16.25 9.77
C GLY A 167 7.01 -15.10 10.11
N LEU A 168 7.45 -13.87 9.86
CA LEU A 168 6.66 -12.67 10.09
C LEU A 168 5.46 -12.60 9.14
N LEU A 169 5.63 -13.01 7.89
CA LEU A 169 4.53 -13.05 6.92
C LEU A 169 3.47 -14.09 7.31
N ARG A 170 3.86 -15.26 7.82
CA ARG A 170 2.88 -16.27 8.29
C ARG A 170 2.07 -15.76 9.48
N LYS A 171 2.70 -15.08 10.44
CA LYS A 171 1.97 -14.39 11.51
C LYS A 171 1.04 -13.32 10.98
N GLN A 172 1.52 -12.48 10.07
CA GLN A 172 0.70 -11.43 9.46
C GLN A 172 -0.51 -12.00 8.71
N LEU A 173 -0.36 -13.13 8.02
CA LEU A 173 -1.45 -13.80 7.30
C LEU A 173 -2.63 -14.12 8.23
N THR A 174 -2.34 -14.65 9.42
CA THR A 174 -3.35 -15.16 10.35
C THR A 174 -3.81 -14.14 11.40
N GLU A 175 -2.96 -13.17 11.75
CA GLU A 175 -3.17 -12.28 12.89
C GLU A 175 -3.47 -10.83 12.49
N ALA A 176 -3.20 -10.43 11.24
CA ALA A 176 -3.47 -9.06 10.81
C ALA A 176 -4.99 -8.79 10.82
N LYS A 177 -5.38 -7.74 11.57
CA LYS A 177 -6.79 -7.36 11.72
C LYS A 177 -7.37 -6.74 10.44
N ASP A 178 -6.52 -6.15 9.61
CA ASP A 178 -6.94 -5.50 8.37
C ASP A 178 -6.81 -6.40 7.14
N VAL A 179 -7.73 -6.23 6.21
CA VAL A 179 -7.84 -6.97 4.95
C VAL A 179 -6.56 -6.87 4.12
N VAL A 180 -5.99 -5.67 4.01
CA VAL A 180 -4.81 -5.42 3.16
C VAL A 180 -3.59 -6.18 3.70
N GLY A 181 -3.40 -6.20 5.02
CA GLY A 181 -2.32 -6.94 5.66
C GLY A 181 -2.36 -8.44 5.33
N ARG A 182 -3.54 -9.06 5.42
CA ARG A 182 -3.71 -10.49 5.11
C ARG A 182 -3.49 -10.79 3.63
N ILE A 183 -3.97 -9.92 2.73
CA ILE A 183 -3.75 -10.06 1.28
C ILE A 183 -2.27 -9.94 0.93
N LEU A 184 -1.57 -8.94 1.45
CA LEU A 184 -0.15 -8.73 1.16
C LEU A 184 0.69 -9.90 1.66
N ALA A 185 0.40 -10.42 2.86
CA ALA A 185 1.11 -11.58 3.40
C ALA A 185 0.95 -12.83 2.51
N ALA A 186 -0.26 -13.10 2.04
CA ALA A 186 -0.51 -14.23 1.14
C ALA A 186 0.23 -14.06 -0.21
N ASN A 187 0.21 -12.88 -0.78
CA ASN A 187 0.91 -12.60 -2.04
C ASN A 187 2.42 -12.87 -1.92
N GLU A 188 3.05 -12.37 -0.87
CA GLU A 188 4.48 -12.56 -0.64
C GLU A 188 4.82 -14.02 -0.30
N LEU A 189 4.01 -14.68 0.54
CA LEU A 189 4.21 -16.11 0.87
C LEU A 189 4.06 -17.00 -0.36
N ALA A 190 3.01 -16.80 -1.16
CA ALA A 190 2.77 -17.56 -2.38
C ALA A 190 3.89 -17.35 -3.41
N ALA A 191 4.37 -16.11 -3.56
CA ALA A 191 5.45 -15.78 -4.49
C ALA A 191 6.78 -16.51 -4.18
N THR A 192 6.99 -16.97 -2.93
CA THR A 192 8.17 -17.78 -2.59
C THR A 192 8.14 -19.17 -3.20
N GLY A 193 6.97 -19.71 -3.53
CA GLY A 193 6.77 -21.08 -4.00
C GLY A 193 7.07 -22.18 -2.95
N LYS A 194 7.45 -21.82 -1.71
CA LYS A 194 7.82 -22.77 -0.66
C LYS A 194 6.60 -23.54 -0.16
N ALA A 195 6.67 -24.87 -0.13
CA ALA A 195 5.56 -25.72 0.30
C ALA A 195 4.96 -25.32 1.66
N LYS A 196 5.81 -25.03 2.67
CA LYS A 196 5.36 -24.58 4.00
C LYS A 196 4.55 -23.28 3.97
N ASN A 197 4.89 -22.35 3.08
CA ASN A 197 4.17 -21.07 2.93
C ASN A 197 2.83 -21.28 2.25
N ILE A 198 2.79 -22.10 1.21
CA ILE A 198 1.55 -22.49 0.52
C ILE A 198 0.60 -23.23 1.49
N GLU A 199 1.13 -24.16 2.24
CA GLU A 199 0.37 -24.88 3.27
C GLU A 199 -0.22 -23.94 4.33
N THR A 200 0.52 -22.92 4.74
CA THR A 200 -0.01 -21.92 5.70
C THR A 200 -1.21 -21.20 5.12
N ILE A 201 -1.18 -20.78 3.83
CA ILE A 201 -2.30 -20.12 3.17
C ILE A 201 -3.49 -21.08 3.08
N ARG A 202 -3.28 -22.32 2.62
CA ARG A 202 -4.30 -23.36 2.52
C ARG A 202 -5.01 -23.61 3.86
N ASN A 203 -4.24 -23.79 4.92
CA ASN A 203 -4.79 -24.09 6.24
C ASN A 203 -5.54 -22.91 6.87
N ALA A 204 -5.15 -21.68 6.58
CA ALA A 204 -5.83 -20.48 7.05
C ALA A 204 -7.10 -20.15 6.23
N TYR A 205 -7.21 -20.65 5.01
CA TYR A 205 -8.28 -20.28 4.07
C TYR A 205 -9.70 -20.52 4.62
N PRO A 206 -10.05 -21.66 5.21
CA PRO A 206 -11.40 -21.91 5.74
C PRO A 206 -11.79 -20.95 6.88
N SER A 207 -10.80 -20.43 7.61
CA SER A 207 -11.02 -19.53 8.74
C SER A 207 -11.04 -18.05 8.35
N GLU A 208 -10.76 -17.71 7.08
CA GLU A 208 -10.80 -16.31 6.62
C GLU A 208 -12.25 -15.84 6.47
N PRO A 209 -12.70 -14.84 7.28
CA PRO A 209 -14.10 -14.47 7.31
C PRO A 209 -14.55 -13.65 6.10
N PHE A 210 -13.63 -12.97 5.41
CA PHE A 210 -13.98 -12.06 4.33
C PHE A 210 -13.74 -12.70 2.95
N TRP A 211 -14.80 -12.93 2.22
CA TRP A 211 -14.75 -13.54 0.89
C TRP A 211 -13.77 -12.86 -0.08
N GLY A 212 -13.63 -11.53 0.01
CA GLY A 212 -12.70 -10.77 -0.84
C GLY A 212 -11.22 -11.11 -0.55
N VAL A 213 -10.86 -11.43 0.69
CA VAL A 213 -9.53 -11.93 1.04
C VAL A 213 -9.33 -13.35 0.50
N ARG A 214 -10.33 -14.23 0.65
CA ARG A 214 -10.28 -15.59 0.10
C ARG A 214 -10.02 -15.60 -1.41
N ILE A 215 -10.73 -14.75 -2.18
CA ILE A 215 -10.47 -14.58 -3.63
C ILE A 215 -9.02 -14.18 -3.88
N ARG A 216 -8.50 -13.19 -3.16
CA ARG A 216 -7.11 -12.72 -3.35
C ARG A 216 -6.08 -13.77 -2.98
N TRP A 217 -6.35 -14.61 -1.98
CA TRP A 217 -5.48 -15.73 -1.64
C TRP A 217 -5.48 -16.81 -2.73
N ALA A 218 -6.64 -17.15 -3.26
CA ALA A 218 -6.74 -18.06 -4.40
C ALA A 218 -6.02 -17.53 -5.65
N GLU A 219 -6.17 -16.24 -5.95
CA GLU A 219 -5.42 -15.57 -7.03
C GLU A 219 -3.91 -15.62 -6.81
N ALA A 220 -3.44 -15.43 -5.56
CA ALA A 220 -2.02 -15.49 -5.22
C ALA A 220 -1.45 -16.91 -5.44
N LEU A 221 -2.20 -17.94 -5.01
CA LEU A 221 -1.84 -19.35 -5.26
C LEU A 221 -1.82 -19.66 -6.76
N ALA A 222 -2.84 -19.22 -7.51
CA ALA A 222 -2.90 -19.41 -8.96
C ALA A 222 -1.69 -18.75 -9.67
N LYS A 223 -1.32 -17.55 -9.25
CA LYS A 223 -0.18 -16.81 -9.79
C LYS A 223 1.16 -17.47 -9.48
N ALA A 224 1.29 -18.12 -8.32
CA ALA A 224 2.50 -18.84 -7.94
C ALA A 224 2.77 -20.02 -8.88
N ALA A 225 1.71 -20.69 -9.40
CA ALA A 225 1.74 -21.75 -10.40
C ALA A 225 2.70 -22.91 -10.07
N THR A 226 3.01 -23.15 -8.79
CA THR A 226 3.83 -24.28 -8.33
C THR A 226 2.93 -25.49 -8.03
N SER A 227 3.49 -26.72 -8.07
CA SER A 227 2.71 -27.92 -7.76
C SER A 227 2.00 -27.84 -6.39
N PRO A 228 2.65 -27.40 -5.29
CA PRO A 228 1.95 -27.23 -4.02
C PRO A 228 0.81 -26.21 -4.08
N ALA A 229 0.97 -25.12 -4.84
CA ALA A 229 -0.07 -24.11 -4.97
C ALA A 229 -1.27 -24.60 -5.77
N ILE A 230 -1.04 -25.40 -6.81
CA ILE A 230 -2.12 -26.01 -7.60
C ILE A 230 -2.87 -27.03 -6.74
N GLU A 231 -2.17 -27.87 -6.01
CA GLU A 231 -2.78 -28.84 -5.08
C GLU A 231 -3.63 -28.13 -4.01
N ALA A 232 -3.11 -27.05 -3.43
CA ALA A 232 -3.84 -26.24 -2.46
C ALA A 232 -5.12 -25.66 -3.05
N LEU A 233 -5.09 -25.15 -4.30
CA LEU A 233 -6.28 -24.64 -4.98
C LEU A 233 -7.32 -25.71 -5.24
N VAL A 234 -6.90 -26.92 -5.66
CA VAL A 234 -7.81 -28.05 -5.87
C VAL A 234 -8.50 -28.45 -4.58
N GLU A 235 -7.80 -28.46 -3.45
CA GLU A 235 -8.40 -28.71 -2.14
C GLU A 235 -9.40 -27.62 -1.72
N ILE A 236 -9.03 -26.35 -1.89
CA ILE A 236 -9.90 -25.21 -1.57
C ILE A 236 -11.21 -25.31 -2.34
N VAL A 237 -11.17 -25.56 -3.65
CA VAL A 237 -12.38 -25.67 -4.50
C VAL A 237 -13.27 -26.83 -4.10
N LYS A 238 -12.72 -27.91 -3.51
CA LYS A 238 -13.53 -29.04 -3.05
C LYS A 238 -14.25 -28.78 -1.73
N THR A 239 -13.84 -27.75 -0.99
CA THR A 239 -14.37 -27.44 0.35
C THR A 239 -15.27 -26.20 0.38
N GLU A 240 -15.35 -25.43 -0.70
CA GLU A 240 -16.29 -24.30 -0.91
C GLU A 240 -17.64 -24.81 -1.43
#